data_34fb41a3c3cb36b998ffd001ba51ddba
#
_entry.id   34fb41a3c3cb36b998ffd001ba51ddba
#
_cell.length_a   1.000
_cell.length_b   1.000
_cell.length_c   1.000
_cell.angle_alpha   90.00
_cell.angle_beta   90.00
_cell.angle_gamma   90.00
#
_symmetry.space_group_name_H-M   'P 1'
#
loop_
_entity.id
_entity.type
_entity.pdbx_description
1 polymer ?
#
loop_
_entity_poly.entity_id
_entity_poly.type
_entity_poly.pdbx_seq_one_letter_code
_entity_poly.pdbx_strand_id
1 'polypeptide(L)'
;MHCLSRPGILVHPSWPIDRCKDIIAQVEIDCILDSSKETRFEGNVISTPQLDVPSEGFDEITPCEDSKIAYILFTSGSTGKPKGVPIKRENLSSFVSAFWDMDLEITEEDRCLQCFELTFDLSVFSYLIPLLKGACVYTVPSNVIKYAYISELLEDYSLTVALMAPSTINYLRPYFDEIEGQSLRLSLFCGEALHEDVTSEWAQCVPNARILNVYGPTEDTIFCTYYEYKRNKPNKSHNGVLSIGKSMTSGEVKILDDEGQEVKQGELGELMLIGNQLFDGYWKNEEKTKETIHYLSDGTRYYKSGDLCYYDEDCDIMYSGRKDFQAKIQGFRVELGEIEFHAREILEDKEVVCVAFENEQKLTEIAMFIESAEFDTADLIAKMREKMPSYMIPTKILFESKFSLNINGKIDRKALKAKLQSSN
;
A
#
# COMPACT_ATOMS: atom_id res chain seq x y z
N MET A 1 -4.22 10.02 18.39
CA MET A 1 -5.45 9.62 17.70
C MET A 1 -6.32 8.64 18.52
N HIS A 2 -5.76 7.80 19.36
CA HIS A 2 -6.54 6.78 20.09
C HIS A 2 -7.39 7.31 21.26
N CYS A 3 -7.21 8.55 21.68
CA CYS A 3 -8.02 9.17 22.74
C CYS A 3 -9.29 9.89 22.23
N LEU A 4 -9.49 9.98 20.91
CA LEU A 4 -10.69 10.59 20.37
C LEU A 4 -11.79 9.54 20.23
N SER A 5 -12.98 9.84 20.71
CA SER A 5 -14.18 8.99 20.55
C SER A 5 -14.68 8.93 19.09
N ARG A 6 -14.01 9.64 18.17
CA ARG A 6 -14.34 9.76 16.74
C ARG A 6 -13.18 9.25 15.87
N PRO A 7 -13.47 8.62 14.72
CA PRO A 7 -12.43 8.13 13.83
C PRO A 7 -11.62 9.28 13.22
N GLY A 8 -10.31 9.07 13.09
CA GLY A 8 -9.43 9.96 12.36
C GLY A 8 -9.46 9.66 10.86
N ILE A 9 -9.51 10.71 10.05
CA ILE A 9 -9.39 10.64 8.60
C ILE A 9 -8.20 11.49 8.20
N LEU A 10 -7.33 10.92 7.36
CA LEU A 10 -6.09 11.56 6.98
C LEU A 10 -6.15 11.98 5.51
N VAL A 11 -5.75 13.22 5.23
CA VAL A 11 -5.52 13.74 3.88
C VAL A 11 -4.10 14.30 3.81
N HIS A 12 -3.41 14.02 2.71
CA HIS A 12 -2.03 14.48 2.58
C HIS A 12 -1.95 15.96 2.16
N PRO A 13 -1.06 16.76 2.75
CA PRO A 13 -0.94 18.19 2.43
C PRO A 13 -0.62 18.48 0.96
N SER A 14 0.09 17.58 0.27
CA SER A 14 0.45 17.74 -1.15
C SER A 14 -0.63 17.27 -2.12
N TRP A 15 -1.70 16.66 -1.65
CA TRP A 15 -2.77 16.22 -2.55
C TRP A 15 -3.52 17.38 -3.16
N PRO A 16 -4.01 17.24 -4.40
CA PRO A 16 -4.89 18.21 -5.03
C PRO A 16 -6.08 18.56 -4.12
N ILE A 17 -6.42 19.86 -4.05
CA ILE A 17 -7.47 20.33 -3.14
C ILE A 17 -8.83 19.70 -3.45
N ASP A 18 -9.14 19.43 -4.72
CA ASP A 18 -10.40 18.82 -5.12
C ASP A 18 -10.49 17.37 -4.61
N ARG A 19 -9.39 16.60 -4.67
CA ARG A 19 -9.32 15.25 -4.07
C ARG A 19 -9.55 15.32 -2.56
N CYS A 20 -8.95 16.28 -1.86
CA CYS A 20 -9.17 16.45 -0.43
C CYS A 20 -10.64 16.79 -0.13
N LYS A 21 -11.26 17.68 -0.92
CA LYS A 21 -12.68 18.04 -0.78
C LYS A 21 -13.61 16.87 -1.03
N ASP A 22 -13.33 16.03 -2.03
CA ASP A 22 -14.10 14.83 -2.31
C ASP A 22 -14.08 13.84 -1.14
N ILE A 23 -12.93 13.65 -0.50
CA ILE A 23 -12.80 12.81 0.69
C ILE A 23 -13.57 13.41 1.88
N ILE A 24 -13.40 14.70 2.14
CA ILE A 24 -14.08 15.42 3.22
C ILE A 24 -15.60 15.34 3.06
N ALA A 25 -16.11 15.52 1.83
CA ALA A 25 -17.54 15.44 1.55
C ALA A 25 -18.14 14.05 1.78
N GLN A 26 -17.34 12.97 1.63
CA GLN A 26 -17.82 11.59 1.85
C GLN A 26 -17.97 11.24 3.33
N VAL A 27 -17.30 11.96 4.25
CA VAL A 27 -17.13 11.50 5.65
C VAL A 27 -17.86 12.31 6.70
N GLU A 28 -18.50 13.45 6.35
CA GLU A 28 -19.30 14.26 7.28
C GLU A 28 -18.53 14.60 8.57
N ILE A 29 -17.37 15.22 8.41
CA ILE A 29 -16.50 15.58 9.54
C ILE A 29 -17.00 16.83 10.26
N ASP A 30 -16.75 16.90 11.57
CA ASP A 30 -17.10 18.06 12.39
C ASP A 30 -15.96 19.09 12.47
N CYS A 31 -14.72 18.65 12.27
CA CYS A 31 -13.54 19.50 12.45
C CYS A 31 -12.37 19.00 11.59
N ILE A 32 -11.59 19.92 11.06
CA ILE A 32 -10.34 19.68 10.36
C ILE A 32 -9.19 20.14 11.25
N LEU A 33 -8.23 19.26 11.53
CA LEU A 33 -6.94 19.63 12.14
C LEU A 33 -5.95 19.88 11.00
N ASP A 34 -5.53 21.12 10.80
CA ASP A 34 -4.63 21.51 9.71
C ASP A 34 -3.25 21.85 10.26
N SER A 35 -2.23 21.10 9.84
CA SER A 35 -0.83 21.32 10.22
C SER A 35 -0.07 22.23 9.26
N SER A 36 -0.71 22.72 8.19
CA SER A 36 -0.10 23.66 7.24
C SER A 36 0.03 25.07 7.82
N LYS A 37 0.96 25.86 7.27
CA LYS A 37 1.13 27.27 7.68
C LYS A 37 -0.07 28.11 7.29
N GLU A 38 -0.66 27.82 6.14
CA GLU A 38 -1.85 28.50 5.59
C GLU A 38 -2.86 27.42 5.22
N THR A 39 -4.06 27.52 5.81
CA THR A 39 -5.11 26.53 5.52
C THR A 39 -5.67 26.68 4.11
N ARG A 40 -5.94 25.54 3.49
CA ARG A 40 -6.63 25.43 2.20
C ARG A 40 -8.10 25.04 2.36
N PHE A 41 -8.55 24.88 3.60
CA PHE A 41 -9.88 24.37 3.92
C PHE A 41 -10.74 25.47 4.53
N GLU A 42 -12.05 25.36 4.33
CA GLU A 42 -13.07 26.24 4.90
C GLU A 42 -13.84 25.49 6.00
N GLY A 43 -14.52 26.25 6.88
CA GLY A 43 -15.36 25.70 7.95
C GLY A 43 -14.66 25.62 9.31
N ASN A 44 -14.94 24.58 10.08
CA ASN A 44 -14.35 24.40 11.41
C ASN A 44 -12.94 23.83 11.31
N VAL A 45 -11.96 24.69 11.08
CA VAL A 45 -10.55 24.35 10.93
C VAL A 45 -9.75 24.79 12.14
N ILE A 46 -9.00 23.89 12.75
CA ILE A 46 -8.07 24.16 13.85
C ILE A 46 -6.65 24.09 13.31
N SER A 47 -5.92 25.19 13.34
CA SER A 47 -4.50 25.24 12.96
C SER A 47 -3.65 24.65 14.09
N THR A 48 -3.04 23.48 13.85
CA THR A 48 -2.23 22.81 14.89
C THR A 48 -0.91 23.53 15.20
N PRO A 49 -0.24 24.25 14.26
CA PRO A 49 0.94 25.07 14.57
C PRO A 49 0.68 26.22 15.55
N GLN A 50 -0.58 26.60 15.72
CA GLN A 50 -1.01 27.69 16.61
C GLN A 50 -1.59 27.21 17.94
N LEU A 51 -1.65 25.89 18.16
CA LEU A 51 -2.13 25.35 19.42
C LEU A 51 -1.02 25.46 20.48
N ASP A 52 -1.32 26.22 21.54
CA ASP A 52 -0.58 26.12 22.79
C ASP A 52 -0.94 24.76 23.43
N VAL A 53 0.00 23.84 23.44
CA VAL A 53 -0.21 22.56 24.11
C VAL A 53 -0.14 22.80 25.62
N PRO A 54 -1.21 22.58 26.40
CA PRO A 54 -1.14 22.71 27.84
C PRO A 54 -0.05 21.77 28.38
N SER A 55 0.74 22.25 29.32
CA SER A 55 1.76 21.45 30.03
C SER A 55 1.17 20.41 31.00
N GLU A 56 -0.13 20.48 31.22
CA GLU A 56 -0.87 19.55 32.08
C GLU A 56 -1.34 18.37 31.21
N GLY A 57 -0.93 17.15 31.58
CA GLY A 57 -1.36 15.92 30.94
C GLY A 57 -2.86 15.68 31.06
N PHE A 58 -3.40 14.78 30.25
CA PHE A 58 -4.80 14.34 30.41
C PHE A 58 -4.89 13.45 31.66
N ASP A 59 -5.74 13.81 32.59
CA ASP A 59 -5.93 13.08 33.86
C ASP A 59 -6.67 11.75 33.68
N GLU A 60 -7.45 11.59 32.60
CA GLU A 60 -8.22 10.36 32.34
C GLU A 60 -8.28 10.00 30.85
N ILE A 61 -8.04 8.72 30.55
CA ILE A 61 -8.29 8.14 29.23
C ILE A 61 -9.74 7.64 29.20
N THR A 62 -10.56 8.22 28.33
CA THR A 62 -11.93 7.73 28.13
C THR A 62 -11.90 6.37 27.42
N PRO A 63 -12.46 5.32 28.04
CA PRO A 63 -12.59 4.02 27.37
C PRO A 63 -13.38 4.15 26.06
N CYS A 64 -12.93 3.44 25.03
CA CYS A 64 -13.60 3.41 23.74
C CYS A 64 -13.92 1.96 23.37
N GLU A 65 -15.14 1.74 22.88
CA GLU A 65 -15.61 0.40 22.47
C GLU A 65 -14.80 -0.15 21.30
N ASP A 66 -14.55 -1.45 21.27
CA ASP A 66 -13.80 -2.13 20.21
C ASP A 66 -14.49 -2.08 18.84
N SER A 67 -15.81 -2.02 18.84
CA SER A 67 -16.63 -1.86 17.62
C SER A 67 -16.51 -0.50 16.94
N LYS A 68 -15.92 0.51 17.60
CA LYS A 68 -15.72 1.85 17.03
C LYS A 68 -14.63 1.84 15.98
N ILE A 69 -14.84 2.64 14.94
CA ILE A 69 -13.84 2.87 13.90
C ILE A 69 -12.61 3.57 14.50
N ALA A 70 -11.43 3.01 14.30
CA ALA A 70 -10.16 3.59 14.69
C ALA A 70 -9.71 4.66 13.68
N TYR A 71 -9.78 4.33 12.38
CA TYR A 71 -9.45 5.24 11.29
C TYR A 71 -10.21 4.87 10.02
N ILE A 72 -10.30 5.84 9.10
CA ILE A 72 -10.73 5.60 7.72
C ILE A 72 -9.62 6.08 6.80
N LEU A 73 -9.05 5.18 6.01
CA LEU A 73 -8.09 5.52 4.97
C LEU A 73 -8.73 5.41 3.59
N PHE A 74 -8.34 6.31 2.69
CA PHE A 74 -8.89 6.35 1.34
C PHE A 74 -7.90 5.76 0.34
N THR A 75 -8.36 4.74 -0.38
CA THR A 75 -7.62 4.12 -1.48
C THR A 75 -8.18 4.58 -2.83
N SER A 76 -7.41 4.40 -3.89
CA SER A 76 -7.87 4.68 -5.26
C SER A 76 -9.12 3.87 -5.60
N GLY A 77 -9.97 4.43 -6.46
CA GLY A 77 -11.21 3.80 -6.90
C GLY A 77 -11.34 3.78 -8.42
N SER A 78 -11.79 2.67 -8.98
CA SER A 78 -11.93 2.46 -10.43
C SER A 78 -12.88 3.44 -11.14
N THR A 79 -13.71 4.16 -10.37
CA THR A 79 -14.69 5.15 -10.87
C THR A 79 -14.17 6.59 -10.80
N GLY A 80 -12.87 6.80 -10.56
CA GLY A 80 -12.25 8.13 -10.41
C GLY A 80 -12.44 8.76 -9.02
N LYS A 81 -13.21 8.13 -8.12
CA LYS A 81 -13.40 8.62 -6.74
C LYS A 81 -12.73 7.70 -5.73
N PRO A 82 -11.99 8.25 -4.75
CA PRO A 82 -11.41 7.47 -3.68
C PRO A 82 -12.48 6.71 -2.87
N LYS A 83 -12.16 5.50 -2.44
CA LYS A 83 -13.01 4.66 -1.59
C LYS A 83 -12.47 4.61 -0.17
N GLY A 84 -13.31 4.87 0.83
CA GLY A 84 -12.94 4.85 2.24
C GLY A 84 -12.96 3.42 2.80
N VAL A 85 -11.89 3.03 3.47
CA VAL A 85 -11.71 1.75 4.17
C VAL A 85 -11.76 2.02 5.66
N PRO A 86 -12.88 1.77 6.35
CA PRO A 86 -12.99 1.93 7.79
C PRO A 86 -12.41 0.71 8.51
N ILE A 87 -11.45 0.95 9.38
CA ILE A 87 -10.87 -0.08 10.23
C ILE A 87 -11.32 0.15 11.66
N LYS A 88 -11.91 -0.87 12.28
CA LYS A 88 -12.36 -0.85 13.66
C LYS A 88 -11.20 -1.11 14.62
N ARG A 89 -11.41 -0.74 15.89
CA ARG A 89 -10.43 -1.00 16.95
C ARG A 89 -10.21 -2.50 17.15
N GLU A 90 -11.26 -3.32 17.03
CA GLU A 90 -11.17 -4.78 17.12
C GLU A 90 -10.30 -5.38 16.00
N ASN A 91 -10.40 -4.86 14.75
CA ASN A 91 -9.53 -5.30 13.66
C ASN A 91 -8.06 -4.97 13.96
N LEU A 92 -7.81 -3.74 14.43
CA LEU A 92 -6.46 -3.28 14.77
C LEU A 92 -5.90 -4.06 15.98
N SER A 93 -6.71 -4.37 16.99
CA SER A 93 -6.31 -5.20 18.13
C SER A 93 -5.96 -6.63 17.71
N SER A 94 -6.73 -7.21 16.76
CA SER A 94 -6.43 -8.52 16.19
C SER A 94 -5.11 -8.52 15.44
N PHE A 95 -4.83 -7.48 14.63
CA PHE A 95 -3.55 -7.30 13.96
C PHE A 95 -2.39 -7.23 14.96
N VAL A 96 -2.51 -6.37 15.98
CA VAL A 96 -1.46 -6.20 17.01
C VAL A 96 -1.18 -7.50 17.74
N SER A 97 -2.23 -8.26 18.12
CA SER A 97 -2.07 -9.58 18.75
C SER A 97 -1.32 -10.56 17.83
N ALA A 98 -1.77 -10.67 16.59
CA ALA A 98 -1.15 -11.58 15.62
C ALA A 98 0.30 -11.19 15.27
N PHE A 99 0.63 -9.90 15.27
CA PHE A 99 2.00 -9.46 15.09
C PHE A 99 2.91 -9.92 16.25
N TRP A 100 2.42 -9.84 17.50
CA TRP A 100 3.18 -10.36 18.66
C TRP A 100 3.37 -11.88 18.60
N ASP A 101 2.43 -12.62 18.00
CA ASP A 101 2.56 -14.08 17.82
C ASP A 101 3.62 -14.48 16.76
N MET A 102 4.14 -13.53 15.97
CA MET A 102 5.20 -13.80 14.98
C MET A 102 6.60 -13.96 15.59
N ASP A 103 6.73 -13.90 16.91
CA ASP A 103 8.04 -13.91 17.60
C ASP A 103 8.99 -12.79 17.11
N LEU A 104 8.43 -11.62 16.88
CA LEU A 104 9.11 -10.39 16.51
C LEU A 104 9.07 -9.43 17.70
N GLU A 105 10.04 -9.57 18.59
CA GLU A 105 10.10 -8.74 19.80
C GLU A 105 10.45 -7.28 19.44
N ILE A 106 9.62 -6.34 19.91
CA ILE A 106 9.90 -4.89 19.92
C ILE A 106 9.98 -4.46 21.37
N THR A 107 10.99 -3.68 21.70
CA THR A 107 11.28 -3.19 23.06
C THR A 107 11.44 -1.68 23.08
N GLU A 108 11.51 -1.08 24.25
CA GLU A 108 11.77 0.34 24.46
C GLU A 108 13.15 0.82 23.94
N GLU A 109 14.08 -0.11 23.75
CA GLU A 109 15.42 0.16 23.21
C GLU A 109 15.41 0.32 21.68
N ASP A 110 14.31 -0.04 21.01
CA ASP A 110 14.26 -0.03 19.55
C ASP A 110 14.13 1.37 18.96
N ARG A 111 14.78 1.53 17.82
CA ARG A 111 14.74 2.69 16.95
C ARG A 111 14.05 2.28 15.65
N CYS A 112 12.80 2.69 15.49
CA CYS A 112 11.92 2.22 14.46
C CYS A 112 11.67 3.28 13.38
N LEU A 113 11.74 2.87 12.12
CA LEU A 113 11.52 3.75 10.97
C LEU A 113 10.03 3.99 10.72
N GLN A 114 9.64 5.26 10.56
CA GLN A 114 8.37 5.68 9.97
C GLN A 114 8.63 6.49 8.70
N CYS A 115 8.46 5.87 7.54
CA CYS A 115 8.76 6.45 6.24
C CYS A 115 7.55 6.50 5.28
N PHE A 116 6.36 6.09 5.73
CA PHE A 116 5.13 6.11 4.94
C PHE A 116 4.34 7.39 5.17
N GLU A 117 3.61 7.84 4.16
CA GLU A 117 2.60 8.87 4.35
C GLU A 117 1.53 8.38 5.34
N LEU A 118 1.05 9.27 6.22
CA LEU A 118 0.02 8.90 7.21
C LEU A 118 -1.32 8.49 6.58
N THR A 119 -1.52 8.79 5.32
CA THR A 119 -2.67 8.34 4.51
C THR A 119 -2.60 6.87 4.10
N PHE A 120 -1.52 6.18 4.47
CA PHE A 120 -1.25 4.78 4.14
C PHE A 120 -1.19 3.92 5.41
N ASP A 121 -1.80 2.74 5.40
CA ASP A 121 -1.95 1.89 6.58
C ASP A 121 -0.63 1.32 7.13
N LEU A 122 0.40 1.17 6.28
CA LEU A 122 1.75 0.80 6.73
C LEU A 122 2.35 1.84 7.69
N SER A 123 1.90 3.11 7.63
CA SER A 123 2.26 4.11 8.61
C SER A 123 1.70 3.78 9.99
N VAL A 124 0.49 3.20 10.05
CA VAL A 124 -0.15 2.79 11.32
C VAL A 124 0.71 1.75 12.02
N PHE A 125 1.20 0.73 11.29
CA PHE A 125 2.19 -0.19 11.83
C PHE A 125 3.41 0.56 12.37
N SER A 126 4.00 1.42 11.53
CA SER A 126 5.30 2.04 11.79
C SER A 126 5.31 2.99 12.99
N TYR A 127 4.17 3.56 13.40
CA TYR A 127 4.10 4.34 14.63
C TYR A 127 3.42 3.60 15.79
N LEU A 128 2.38 2.78 15.53
CA LEU A 128 1.61 2.16 16.59
C LEU A 128 2.39 1.06 17.32
N ILE A 129 2.95 0.12 16.56
CA ILE A 129 3.68 -1.03 17.12
C ILE A 129 4.85 -0.58 18.02
N PRO A 130 5.74 0.33 17.58
CA PRO A 130 6.79 0.85 18.44
C PRO A 130 6.25 1.56 19.69
N LEU A 131 5.28 2.45 19.53
CA LEU A 131 4.75 3.24 20.64
C LEU A 131 4.05 2.38 21.70
N LEU A 132 3.44 1.25 21.32
CA LEU A 132 2.87 0.29 22.28
C LEU A 132 3.93 -0.35 23.18
N LYS A 133 5.20 -0.32 22.80
CA LYS A 133 6.34 -0.86 23.54
C LYS A 133 7.26 0.21 24.12
N GLY A 134 6.93 1.50 23.95
CA GLY A 134 7.77 2.61 24.42
C GLY A 134 9.01 2.85 23.55
N ALA A 135 9.09 2.23 22.37
CA ALA A 135 10.20 2.40 21.42
C ALA A 135 10.19 3.79 20.77
N CYS A 136 11.35 4.19 20.25
CA CYS A 136 11.50 5.46 19.55
C CYS A 136 11.13 5.34 18.08
N VAL A 137 10.37 6.31 17.54
CA VAL A 137 9.98 6.38 16.13
C VAL A 137 10.75 7.49 15.42
N TYR A 138 11.50 7.12 14.39
CA TYR A 138 12.23 8.04 13.52
C TYR A 138 11.45 8.31 12.25
N THR A 139 11.09 9.56 12.01
CA THR A 139 10.28 9.98 10.87
C THR A 139 11.15 10.54 9.75
N VAL A 140 10.73 10.34 8.50
CA VAL A 140 11.37 10.93 7.33
C VAL A 140 10.68 12.25 6.99
N PRO A 141 11.41 13.40 6.97
CA PRO A 141 10.84 14.69 6.58
C PRO A 141 10.36 14.71 5.13
N SER A 142 9.32 15.49 4.84
CA SER A 142 8.73 15.58 3.49
C SER A 142 9.60 16.32 2.46
N ASN A 143 10.61 17.05 2.90
CA ASN A 143 11.47 17.92 2.07
C ASN A 143 12.84 17.31 1.75
N VAL A 144 13.02 16.00 2.00
CA VAL A 144 14.26 15.26 1.72
C VAL A 144 14.04 14.16 0.68
N ILE A 145 15.12 13.68 0.09
CA ILE A 145 15.08 12.47 -0.76
C ILE A 145 14.95 11.26 0.17
N LYS A 146 13.77 10.68 0.19
CA LYS A 146 13.35 9.64 1.15
C LYS A 146 14.38 8.52 1.34
N TYR A 147 14.84 7.89 0.27
CA TYR A 147 15.75 6.75 0.36
C TYR A 147 17.15 7.15 0.88
N ALA A 148 17.67 8.33 0.49
CA ALA A 148 18.95 8.82 0.99
C ALA A 148 18.87 9.13 2.49
N TYR A 149 17.77 9.71 2.95
CA TYR A 149 17.57 9.96 4.38
C TYR A 149 17.39 8.67 5.20
N ILE A 150 16.79 7.64 4.61
CA ILE A 150 16.69 6.30 5.25
C ILE A 150 18.08 5.71 5.42
N SER A 151 18.99 5.84 4.44
CA SER A 151 20.39 5.41 4.57
C SER A 151 21.10 6.14 5.73
N GLU A 152 20.95 7.47 5.80
CA GLU A 152 21.46 8.27 6.94
C GLU A 152 20.91 7.78 8.29
N LEU A 153 19.59 7.48 8.37
CA LEU A 153 19.00 6.96 9.61
C LEU A 153 19.55 5.57 10.00
N LEU A 154 19.82 4.71 9.03
CA LEU A 154 20.41 3.39 9.28
C LEU A 154 21.80 3.49 9.89
N GLU A 155 22.62 4.40 9.38
CA GLU A 155 24.03 4.56 9.77
C GLU A 155 24.19 5.44 11.01
N ASP A 156 23.73 6.70 10.94
CA ASP A 156 23.99 7.70 11.97
C ASP A 156 23.12 7.52 13.21
N TYR A 157 21.88 7.01 13.04
CA TYR A 157 20.93 6.81 14.13
C TYR A 157 20.76 5.35 14.53
N SER A 158 21.47 4.43 13.86
CA SER A 158 21.47 3.01 14.19
C SER A 158 20.07 2.43 14.32
N LEU A 159 19.24 2.59 13.29
CA LEU A 159 17.90 1.99 13.25
C LEU A 159 17.95 0.49 13.52
N THR A 160 16.98 0.00 14.31
CA THR A 160 16.88 -1.42 14.67
C THR A 160 15.73 -2.13 13.98
N VAL A 161 14.68 -1.39 13.61
CA VAL A 161 13.48 -1.92 12.96
C VAL A 161 13.07 -1.01 11.81
N ALA A 162 12.88 -1.58 10.64
CA ALA A 162 12.40 -0.85 9.45
C ALA A 162 11.34 -1.65 8.71
N LEU A 163 10.16 -1.05 8.51
CA LEU A 163 9.19 -1.48 7.51
C LEU A 163 9.31 -0.53 6.32
N MET A 164 9.51 -1.08 5.12
CA MET A 164 9.73 -0.32 3.88
C MET A 164 8.94 -0.91 2.73
N ALA A 165 8.68 -0.11 1.69
CA ALA A 165 8.28 -0.65 0.40
C ALA A 165 9.50 -1.25 -0.32
N PRO A 166 9.37 -2.36 -1.07
CA PRO A 166 10.46 -2.93 -1.87
C PRO A 166 11.17 -1.96 -2.79
N SER A 167 10.46 -1.00 -3.37
CA SER A 167 11.06 0.07 -4.17
C SER A 167 12.12 0.89 -3.41
N THR A 168 12.04 0.98 -2.08
CA THR A 168 13.04 1.69 -1.27
C THR A 168 14.43 1.06 -1.43
N ILE A 169 14.54 -0.27 -1.34
CA ILE A 169 15.84 -0.94 -1.52
C ILE A 169 16.27 -0.97 -3.00
N ASN A 170 15.33 -0.94 -3.96
CA ASN A 170 15.69 -0.77 -5.37
C ASN A 170 16.35 0.60 -5.64
N TYR A 171 15.86 1.69 -5.01
CA TYR A 171 16.50 3.01 -5.08
C TYR A 171 17.85 3.04 -4.35
N LEU A 172 18.01 2.28 -3.28
CA LEU A 172 19.27 2.18 -2.53
C LEU A 172 20.30 1.25 -3.18
N ARG A 173 19.88 0.33 -4.06
CA ARG A 173 20.73 -0.70 -4.68
C ARG A 173 22.05 -0.18 -5.25
N PRO A 174 22.12 1.00 -5.94
CA PRO A 174 23.39 1.55 -6.43
C PRO A 174 24.39 1.94 -5.33
N TYR A 175 23.92 2.04 -4.07
CA TYR A 175 24.70 2.47 -2.90
C TYR A 175 24.92 1.35 -1.88
N PHE A 176 24.58 0.10 -2.21
CA PHE A 176 24.67 -1.02 -1.26
C PHE A 176 26.09 -1.27 -0.73
N ASP A 177 27.11 -0.98 -1.53
CA ASP A 177 28.51 -1.10 -1.10
C ASP A 177 28.91 -0.07 -0.01
N GLU A 178 28.09 0.97 0.17
CA GLU A 178 28.32 2.05 1.15
C GLU A 178 27.46 1.87 2.41
N ILE A 179 26.43 1.02 2.40
CA ILE A 179 25.47 0.87 3.50
C ILE A 179 25.95 -0.19 4.49
N GLU A 180 26.14 0.20 5.75
CA GLU A 180 26.51 -0.65 6.87
C GLU A 180 25.40 -0.69 7.94
N GLY A 181 24.29 -1.36 7.65
CA GLY A 181 23.12 -1.45 8.56
C GLY A 181 23.28 -2.50 9.68
N GLN A 182 24.38 -2.48 10.40
CA GLN A 182 24.73 -3.48 11.44
C GLN A 182 23.72 -3.54 12.59
N SER A 183 23.08 -2.42 12.91
CA SER A 183 22.13 -2.30 14.02
C SER A 183 20.73 -2.81 13.66
N LEU A 184 20.41 -2.92 12.36
CA LEU A 184 19.10 -3.35 11.92
C LEU A 184 18.91 -4.84 12.23
N ARG A 185 17.88 -5.16 13.02
CA ARG A 185 17.53 -6.53 13.41
C ARG A 185 16.24 -7.03 12.81
N LEU A 186 15.35 -6.12 12.39
CA LEU A 186 14.13 -6.42 11.67
C LEU A 186 14.01 -5.54 10.42
N SER A 187 13.98 -6.16 9.25
CA SER A 187 13.75 -5.50 7.95
C SER A 187 12.51 -6.11 7.31
N LEU A 188 11.38 -5.39 7.37
CA LEU A 188 10.11 -5.84 6.82
C LEU A 188 9.84 -5.12 5.50
N PHE A 189 9.26 -5.82 4.55
CA PHE A 189 8.86 -5.27 3.26
C PHE A 189 7.39 -5.54 2.98
N CYS A 190 6.66 -4.49 2.61
CA CYS A 190 5.24 -4.58 2.25
C CYS A 190 4.88 -3.60 1.14
N GLY A 191 3.74 -3.85 0.49
CA GLY A 191 3.13 -2.92 -0.45
C GLY A 191 3.49 -3.15 -1.91
N GLU A 192 4.54 -3.92 -2.22
CA GLU A 192 4.98 -4.27 -3.59
C GLU A 192 5.51 -5.70 -3.63
N ALA A 193 5.79 -6.22 -4.83
CA ALA A 193 6.48 -7.48 -5.00
C ALA A 193 7.95 -7.36 -4.53
N LEU A 194 8.36 -8.23 -3.62
CA LEU A 194 9.75 -8.27 -3.13
C LEU A 194 10.56 -9.24 -3.99
N HIS A 195 11.53 -8.73 -4.75
CA HIS A 195 12.38 -9.55 -5.61
C HIS A 195 13.54 -10.18 -4.85
N GLU A 196 13.80 -11.46 -5.15
CA GLU A 196 14.81 -12.25 -4.45
C GLU A 196 16.24 -11.72 -4.69
N ASP A 197 16.55 -11.28 -5.90
CA ASP A 197 17.87 -10.76 -6.27
C ASP A 197 18.28 -9.55 -5.42
N VAL A 198 17.47 -8.50 -5.41
CA VAL A 198 17.74 -7.30 -4.62
C VAL A 198 17.68 -7.58 -3.11
N THR A 199 16.81 -8.50 -2.67
CA THR A 199 16.75 -8.91 -1.26
C THR A 199 18.01 -9.62 -0.82
N SER A 200 18.59 -10.45 -1.71
CA SER A 200 19.86 -11.13 -1.45
C SER A 200 21.04 -10.16 -1.30
N GLU A 201 21.07 -9.11 -2.11
CA GLU A 201 22.08 -8.04 -1.99
C GLU A 201 21.83 -7.19 -0.74
N TRP A 202 20.59 -6.78 -0.49
CA TRP A 202 20.21 -6.06 0.73
C TRP A 202 20.59 -6.80 1.99
N ALA A 203 20.45 -8.13 1.99
CA ALA A 203 20.83 -8.97 3.11
C ALA A 203 22.32 -8.86 3.48
N GLN A 204 23.21 -8.46 2.58
CA GLN A 204 24.62 -8.19 2.87
C GLN A 204 24.79 -6.86 3.60
N CYS A 205 24.00 -5.84 3.26
CA CYS A 205 24.02 -4.53 3.90
C CYS A 205 23.54 -4.58 5.36
N VAL A 206 22.63 -5.53 5.68
CA VAL A 206 22.00 -5.66 7.01
C VAL A 206 22.20 -7.06 7.59
N PRO A 207 23.45 -7.46 7.89
CA PRO A 207 23.81 -8.86 8.18
C PRO A 207 23.10 -9.45 9.40
N ASN A 208 22.69 -8.62 10.35
CA ASN A 208 22.02 -9.03 11.58
C ASN A 208 20.49 -9.04 11.50
N ALA A 209 19.92 -8.54 10.40
CA ALA A 209 18.48 -8.42 10.29
C ALA A 209 17.80 -9.76 9.91
N ARG A 210 16.68 -10.07 10.57
CA ARG A 210 15.65 -10.93 10.00
C ARG A 210 14.94 -10.12 8.91
N ILE A 211 14.79 -10.70 7.73
CA ILE A 211 14.15 -10.04 6.59
C ILE A 211 12.83 -10.73 6.32
N LEU A 212 11.73 -9.97 6.32
CA LEU A 212 10.40 -10.51 6.14
C LEU A 212 9.70 -9.83 4.95
N ASN A 213 9.13 -10.64 4.07
CA ASN A 213 8.15 -10.21 3.08
C ASN A 213 6.77 -10.34 3.71
N VAL A 214 6.09 -9.24 4.01
CA VAL A 214 4.75 -9.22 4.59
C VAL A 214 3.76 -8.70 3.55
N TYR A 215 2.56 -9.26 3.53
CA TYR A 215 1.54 -8.96 2.54
C TYR A 215 0.18 -8.76 3.19
N GLY A 216 -0.58 -7.79 2.72
CA GLY A 216 -1.98 -7.53 3.03
C GLY A 216 -2.50 -6.32 2.27
N PRO A 217 -3.81 -6.29 1.95
CA PRO A 217 -4.49 -5.08 1.50
C PRO A 217 -4.98 -4.27 2.72
N THR A 218 -5.28 -2.99 2.50
CA THR A 218 -5.83 -2.09 3.53
C THR A 218 -7.12 -2.63 4.14
N GLU A 219 -7.92 -3.35 3.35
CA GLU A 219 -9.18 -3.99 3.73
C GLU A 219 -9.01 -5.12 4.77
N ASP A 220 -7.77 -5.65 4.93
CA ASP A 220 -7.42 -6.67 5.93
C ASP A 220 -6.36 -6.17 6.92
N THR A 221 -6.48 -4.91 7.29
CA THR A 221 -5.74 -4.23 8.36
C THR A 221 -4.22 -4.43 8.28
N ILE A 222 -3.56 -3.65 7.41
CA ILE A 222 -2.12 -3.51 7.27
C ILE A 222 -1.47 -4.68 6.50
N PHE A 223 -1.29 -5.83 7.14
CA PHE A 223 -0.84 -7.06 6.49
C PHE A 223 -1.33 -8.30 7.26
N CYS A 224 -1.43 -9.43 6.57
CA CYS A 224 -2.05 -10.65 7.10
C CYS A 224 -1.25 -11.93 6.81
N THR A 225 -0.23 -11.87 5.96
CA THR A 225 0.68 -13.00 5.71
C THR A 225 2.13 -12.55 5.78
N TYR A 226 3.03 -13.51 5.98
CA TYR A 226 4.46 -13.23 6.01
C TYR A 226 5.30 -14.42 5.55
N TYR A 227 6.44 -14.11 4.93
CA TYR A 227 7.51 -15.03 4.58
C TYR A 227 8.85 -14.49 5.10
N GLU A 228 9.61 -15.30 5.82
CA GLU A 228 10.94 -14.93 6.28
C GLU A 228 12.00 -15.37 5.29
N TYR A 229 12.78 -14.44 4.75
CA TYR A 229 13.89 -14.68 3.84
C TYR A 229 14.99 -15.52 4.51
N LYS A 230 15.47 -16.56 3.83
CA LYS A 230 16.49 -17.47 4.32
C LYS A 230 17.85 -17.13 3.73
N ARG A 231 18.79 -16.65 4.55
CA ARG A 231 20.13 -16.21 4.10
C ARG A 231 20.99 -17.35 3.54
N ASN A 232 20.91 -18.55 4.11
CA ASN A 232 21.81 -19.67 3.83
C ASN A 232 21.08 -20.90 3.26
N LYS A 233 19.89 -20.71 2.71
CA LYS A 233 19.06 -21.76 2.12
C LYS A 233 18.33 -21.20 0.89
N PRO A 234 17.94 -22.06 -0.05
CA PRO A 234 17.06 -21.62 -1.14
C PRO A 234 15.79 -20.95 -0.59
N ASN A 235 15.42 -19.84 -1.19
CA ASN A 235 14.16 -19.19 -0.90
C ASN A 235 13.08 -19.66 -1.84
N LYS A 236 11.82 -19.49 -1.42
CA LYS A 236 10.65 -19.76 -2.23
C LYS A 236 10.33 -18.53 -3.03
N SER A 237 10.42 -18.64 -4.36
CA SER A 237 10.14 -17.53 -5.27
C SER A 237 9.44 -18.01 -6.52
N HIS A 238 8.61 -17.15 -7.12
CA HIS A 238 7.98 -17.35 -8.42
C HIS A 238 8.33 -16.18 -9.33
N ASN A 239 8.92 -16.46 -10.49
CA ASN A 239 9.41 -15.43 -11.41
C ASN A 239 10.31 -14.37 -10.74
N GLY A 240 11.14 -14.80 -9.76
CA GLY A 240 12.02 -13.93 -9.00
C GLY A 240 11.35 -13.13 -7.89
N VAL A 241 10.05 -13.26 -7.67
CA VAL A 241 9.31 -12.65 -6.55
C VAL A 241 9.23 -13.63 -5.39
N LEU A 242 9.66 -13.22 -4.21
CA LEU A 242 9.59 -14.04 -2.99
C LEU A 242 8.15 -14.36 -2.62
N SER A 243 7.95 -15.55 -2.06
CA SER A 243 6.68 -15.96 -1.46
C SER A 243 6.13 -14.89 -0.52
N ILE A 244 4.82 -14.79 -0.42
CA ILE A 244 4.13 -14.03 0.64
C ILE A 244 3.84 -14.91 1.88
N GLY A 245 4.29 -16.15 1.86
CA GLY A 245 4.34 -17.08 2.99
C GLY A 245 3.01 -17.61 3.44
N LYS A 246 2.73 -17.48 4.74
CA LYS A 246 1.54 -18.05 5.40
C LYS A 246 0.76 -16.96 6.15
N SER A 247 -0.51 -17.23 6.43
CA SER A 247 -1.35 -16.35 7.24
C SER A 247 -0.81 -16.17 8.65
N MET A 248 -1.04 -14.98 9.20
CA MET A 248 -0.89 -14.69 10.62
C MET A 248 -2.00 -15.37 11.43
N THR A 249 -1.83 -15.41 12.75
CA THR A 249 -2.79 -16.09 13.67
C THR A 249 -4.17 -15.43 13.76
N SER A 250 -4.31 -14.17 13.31
CA SER A 250 -5.58 -13.42 13.29
C SER A 250 -6.56 -13.89 12.23
N GLY A 251 -6.11 -14.69 11.23
CA GLY A 251 -6.93 -15.08 10.11
C GLY A 251 -6.48 -16.34 9.40
N GLU A 252 -7.18 -16.61 8.33
CA GLU A 252 -6.96 -17.71 7.39
C GLU A 252 -6.94 -17.13 5.98
N VAL A 253 -6.23 -17.78 5.08
CA VAL A 253 -6.27 -17.49 3.65
C VAL A 253 -6.74 -18.72 2.90
N LYS A 254 -7.47 -18.50 1.80
CA LYS A 254 -7.84 -19.55 0.85
C LYS A 254 -7.53 -19.07 -0.56
N ILE A 255 -7.19 -20.00 -1.43
CA ILE A 255 -7.04 -19.71 -2.87
C ILE A 255 -8.16 -20.43 -3.57
N LEU A 256 -9.07 -19.67 -4.22
CA LEU A 256 -10.26 -20.22 -4.86
C LEU A 256 -10.19 -20.05 -6.38
N ASP A 257 -10.71 -21.03 -7.09
CA ASP A 257 -10.95 -20.95 -8.54
C ASP A 257 -12.16 -20.06 -8.90
N ASP A 258 -12.47 -19.96 -10.18
CA ASP A 258 -13.63 -19.15 -10.65
C ASP A 258 -14.98 -19.76 -10.24
N GLU A 259 -15.05 -21.06 -9.91
CA GLU A 259 -16.20 -21.78 -9.39
C GLU A 259 -16.35 -21.67 -7.87
N GLY A 260 -15.37 -21.02 -7.18
CA GLY A 260 -15.36 -20.82 -5.74
C GLY A 260 -14.93 -22.05 -4.94
N GLN A 261 -14.25 -23.01 -5.59
CA GLN A 261 -13.66 -24.18 -4.95
C GLN A 261 -12.20 -23.88 -4.59
N GLU A 262 -11.74 -24.43 -3.47
CA GLU A 262 -10.34 -24.31 -3.08
C GLU A 262 -9.44 -25.07 -4.07
N VAL A 263 -8.43 -24.40 -4.61
CA VAL A 263 -7.51 -24.96 -5.60
C VAL A 263 -6.59 -26.00 -4.97
N LYS A 264 -6.14 -26.94 -5.79
CA LYS A 264 -5.09 -27.87 -5.37
C LYS A 264 -3.73 -27.18 -5.37
N GLN A 265 -2.79 -27.78 -4.68
CA GLN A 265 -1.39 -27.37 -4.68
C GLN A 265 -0.85 -27.20 -6.11
N GLY A 266 -0.21 -26.06 -6.38
CA GLY A 266 0.31 -25.69 -7.68
C GLY A 266 -0.73 -25.13 -8.68
N GLU A 267 -2.02 -25.20 -8.37
CA GLU A 267 -3.07 -24.64 -9.21
C GLU A 267 -3.29 -23.15 -8.86
N LEU A 268 -3.48 -22.33 -9.90
CA LEU A 268 -3.67 -20.89 -9.79
C LEU A 268 -5.12 -20.55 -9.43
N GLY A 269 -5.31 -19.69 -8.46
CA GLY A 269 -6.61 -19.14 -8.09
C GLY A 269 -6.51 -17.73 -7.52
N GLU A 270 -7.63 -17.16 -7.13
CA GLU A 270 -7.69 -15.86 -6.47
C GLU A 270 -7.54 -16.01 -4.96
N LEU A 271 -6.70 -15.18 -4.33
CA LEU A 271 -6.48 -15.18 -2.89
C LEU A 271 -7.66 -14.55 -2.15
N MET A 272 -8.23 -15.30 -1.20
CA MET A 272 -9.30 -14.88 -0.31
C MET A 272 -8.76 -14.69 1.10
N LEU A 273 -9.17 -13.60 1.75
CA LEU A 273 -8.74 -13.25 3.11
C LEU A 273 -9.92 -13.39 4.07
N ILE A 274 -9.68 -14.06 5.19
CA ILE A 274 -10.68 -14.44 6.19
C ILE A 274 -10.09 -14.10 7.57
N GLY A 275 -10.87 -13.50 8.44
CA GLY A 275 -10.43 -13.32 9.83
C GLY A 275 -10.92 -12.05 10.49
N ASN A 276 -10.41 -11.83 11.70
CA ASN A 276 -10.81 -10.71 12.56
C ASN A 276 -10.16 -9.37 12.16
N GLN A 277 -9.11 -9.41 11.33
CA GLN A 277 -8.49 -8.20 10.77
C GLN A 277 -9.33 -7.59 9.64
N LEU A 278 -10.23 -8.39 9.03
CA LEU A 278 -10.99 -8.00 7.87
C LEU A 278 -12.01 -6.90 8.23
N PHE A 279 -12.02 -5.81 7.45
CA PHE A 279 -12.98 -4.71 7.57
C PHE A 279 -14.42 -5.17 7.27
N ASP A 280 -15.44 -4.40 7.68
CA ASP A 280 -16.83 -4.77 7.43
C ASP A 280 -17.34 -4.39 6.04
N GLY A 281 -16.66 -3.47 5.38
CA GLY A 281 -17.02 -2.96 4.06
C GLY A 281 -16.59 -1.51 3.85
N TYR A 282 -16.72 -1.03 2.62
CA TYR A 282 -16.33 0.33 2.26
C TYR A 282 -17.29 1.38 2.83
N TRP A 283 -16.72 2.49 3.27
CA TRP A 283 -17.46 3.60 3.88
C TRP A 283 -18.54 4.14 2.93
N LYS A 284 -19.81 4.04 3.35
CA LYS A 284 -20.99 4.50 2.59
C LYS A 284 -21.03 3.99 1.13
N ASN A 285 -20.48 2.81 0.86
CA ASN A 285 -20.43 2.21 -0.47
C ASN A 285 -20.83 0.73 -0.43
N GLU A 286 -22.13 0.48 -0.31
CA GLU A 286 -22.69 -0.87 -0.23
C GLU A 286 -22.49 -1.68 -1.52
N GLU A 287 -22.54 -1.03 -2.68
CA GLU A 287 -22.36 -1.67 -3.98
C GLU A 287 -20.96 -2.29 -4.06
N LYS A 288 -19.92 -1.49 -3.80
CA LYS A 288 -18.54 -1.98 -3.80
C LYS A 288 -18.28 -3.00 -2.71
N THR A 289 -18.93 -2.87 -1.56
CA THR A 289 -18.85 -3.85 -0.47
C THR A 289 -19.37 -5.21 -0.93
N LYS A 290 -20.53 -5.27 -1.58
CA LYS A 290 -21.12 -6.51 -2.11
C LYS A 290 -20.29 -7.17 -3.23
N GLU A 291 -19.50 -6.38 -3.97
CA GLU A 291 -18.60 -6.90 -5.01
C GLU A 291 -17.35 -7.59 -4.44
N THR A 292 -16.93 -7.23 -3.22
CA THR A 292 -15.64 -7.64 -2.65
C THR A 292 -15.74 -8.49 -1.41
N ILE A 293 -16.81 -8.32 -0.61
CA ILE A 293 -17.11 -9.16 0.56
C ILE A 293 -18.12 -10.23 0.16
N HIS A 294 -17.76 -11.48 0.41
CA HIS A 294 -18.56 -12.65 0.11
C HIS A 294 -18.66 -13.57 1.33
N TYR A 295 -19.45 -14.64 1.21
CA TYR A 295 -19.66 -15.60 2.27
C TYR A 295 -19.49 -17.02 1.75
N LEU A 296 -18.77 -17.85 2.49
CA LEU A 296 -18.72 -19.29 2.26
C LEU A 296 -20.07 -19.94 2.63
N SER A 297 -20.25 -21.20 2.27
CA SER A 297 -21.49 -21.96 2.55
C SER A 297 -21.82 -22.10 4.04
N ASP A 298 -20.82 -22.02 4.91
CA ASP A 298 -20.95 -22.04 6.37
C ASP A 298 -21.23 -20.65 6.98
N GLY A 299 -21.34 -19.60 6.16
CA GLY A 299 -21.53 -18.23 6.58
C GLY A 299 -20.26 -17.46 6.91
N THR A 300 -19.09 -18.06 6.76
CA THR A 300 -17.79 -17.40 6.97
C THR A 300 -17.58 -16.29 5.95
N ARG A 301 -17.33 -15.08 6.43
CA ARG A 301 -17.07 -13.89 5.60
C ARG A 301 -15.64 -13.91 5.07
N TYR A 302 -15.50 -13.58 3.78
CA TYR A 302 -14.18 -13.42 3.15
C TYR A 302 -14.12 -12.22 2.19
N TYR A 303 -12.92 -11.73 1.98
CA TYR A 303 -12.60 -10.64 1.05
C TYR A 303 -11.88 -11.19 -0.18
N LYS A 304 -12.32 -10.80 -1.38
CA LYS A 304 -11.64 -11.09 -2.64
C LYS A 304 -10.53 -10.08 -2.87
N SER A 305 -9.29 -10.52 -2.79
CA SER A 305 -8.14 -9.61 -2.90
C SER A 305 -7.88 -9.13 -4.33
N GLY A 306 -8.30 -9.89 -5.34
CA GLY A 306 -7.93 -9.70 -6.74
C GLY A 306 -6.51 -10.16 -7.07
N ASP A 307 -5.77 -10.71 -6.10
CA ASP A 307 -4.44 -11.25 -6.28
C ASP A 307 -4.49 -12.73 -6.69
N LEU A 308 -3.74 -13.10 -7.73
CA LEU A 308 -3.62 -14.46 -8.21
C LEU A 308 -2.45 -15.15 -7.52
N CYS A 309 -2.72 -16.27 -6.89
CA CYS A 309 -1.77 -17.03 -6.10
C CYS A 309 -1.92 -18.54 -6.33
N TYR A 310 -0.96 -19.33 -5.84
CA TYR A 310 -1.04 -20.77 -5.69
C TYR A 310 -0.28 -21.20 -4.43
N TYR A 311 -0.57 -22.41 -3.91
CA TYR A 311 0.20 -23.00 -2.82
C TYR A 311 1.38 -23.79 -3.37
N ASP A 312 2.56 -23.61 -2.78
CA ASP A 312 3.71 -24.49 -3.04
C ASP A 312 3.63 -25.82 -2.25
N GLU A 313 4.70 -26.63 -2.29
CA GLU A 313 4.77 -27.96 -1.64
C GLU A 313 4.63 -27.91 -0.11
N ASP A 314 4.99 -26.81 0.54
CA ASP A 314 4.91 -26.59 1.98
C ASP A 314 3.72 -25.71 2.40
N CYS A 315 2.78 -25.49 1.49
CA CYS A 315 1.63 -24.60 1.66
C CYS A 315 2.01 -23.13 1.91
N ASP A 316 3.15 -22.67 1.39
CA ASP A 316 3.43 -21.25 1.30
C ASP A 316 2.73 -20.64 0.07
N ILE A 317 2.26 -19.40 0.21
CA ILE A 317 1.50 -18.70 -0.83
C ILE A 317 2.47 -18.06 -1.81
N MET A 318 2.37 -18.47 -3.06
CA MET A 318 3.17 -17.94 -4.16
C MET A 318 2.35 -16.93 -4.96
N TYR A 319 2.77 -15.66 -4.92
CA TYR A 319 2.11 -14.59 -5.68
C TYR A 319 2.45 -14.67 -7.16
N SER A 320 1.45 -14.61 -8.03
CA SER A 320 1.61 -14.74 -9.49
C SER A 320 1.15 -13.50 -10.28
N GLY A 321 0.55 -12.52 -9.62
CA GLY A 321 0.08 -11.30 -10.27
C GLY A 321 -1.31 -10.89 -9.83
N ARG A 322 -1.99 -10.06 -10.65
CA ARG A 322 -3.34 -9.58 -10.37
C ARG A 322 -4.34 -10.02 -11.43
N LYS A 323 -5.58 -10.27 -11.00
CA LYS A 323 -6.73 -10.56 -11.86
C LYS A 323 -7.25 -9.29 -12.55
N ASP A 324 -7.05 -8.14 -11.93
CA ASP A 324 -7.49 -6.81 -12.38
C ASP A 324 -6.32 -5.93 -12.88
N PHE A 325 -6.58 -4.66 -13.12
CA PHE A 325 -5.61 -3.68 -13.61
C PHE A 325 -5.09 -2.75 -12.52
N GLN A 326 -5.16 -3.15 -11.26
CA GLN A 326 -4.50 -2.42 -10.19
C GLN A 326 -2.98 -2.59 -10.27
N ALA A 327 -2.27 -1.55 -9.88
CA ALA A 327 -0.81 -1.57 -9.77
C ALA A 327 -0.37 -1.09 -8.39
N LYS A 328 0.82 -1.49 -7.98
CA LYS A 328 1.48 -0.98 -6.77
C LYS A 328 2.65 -0.12 -7.22
N ILE A 329 2.58 1.18 -6.96
CA ILE A 329 3.55 2.19 -7.41
C ILE A 329 4.16 2.85 -6.18
N GLN A 330 5.44 2.64 -5.92
CA GLN A 330 6.14 3.14 -4.73
C GLN A 330 5.41 2.81 -3.41
N GLY A 331 4.81 1.62 -3.35
CA GLY A 331 3.98 1.15 -2.24
C GLY A 331 2.50 1.56 -2.30
N PHE A 332 2.13 2.53 -3.11
CA PHE A 332 0.73 2.96 -3.27
C PHE A 332 -0.05 2.00 -4.16
N ARG A 333 -1.25 1.63 -3.71
CA ARG A 333 -2.21 0.86 -4.51
C ARG A 333 -2.94 1.81 -5.46
N VAL A 334 -2.72 1.65 -6.76
CA VAL A 334 -3.23 2.53 -7.81
C VAL A 334 -4.19 1.78 -8.72
N GLU A 335 -5.39 2.29 -8.85
CA GLU A 335 -6.35 1.87 -9.88
C GLU A 335 -5.98 2.55 -11.20
N LEU A 336 -5.49 1.80 -12.18
CA LEU A 336 -5.16 2.39 -13.49
C LEU A 336 -6.40 3.01 -14.16
N GLY A 337 -7.59 2.48 -13.86
CA GLY A 337 -8.86 3.04 -14.31
C GLY A 337 -9.16 4.45 -13.78
N GLU A 338 -8.68 4.83 -12.60
CA GLU A 338 -8.80 6.21 -12.08
C GLU A 338 -7.99 7.18 -12.93
N ILE A 339 -6.77 6.79 -13.31
CA ILE A 339 -5.90 7.60 -14.17
C ILE A 339 -6.54 7.76 -15.55
N GLU A 340 -7.03 6.66 -16.12
CA GLU A 340 -7.73 6.67 -17.41
C GLU A 340 -8.97 7.54 -17.40
N PHE A 341 -9.75 7.49 -16.32
CA PHE A 341 -10.94 8.31 -16.13
C PHE A 341 -10.59 9.80 -16.22
N HIS A 342 -9.64 10.27 -15.41
CA HIS A 342 -9.24 11.67 -15.42
C HIS A 342 -8.57 12.11 -16.73
N ALA A 343 -7.79 11.23 -17.36
CA ALA A 343 -7.20 11.52 -18.64
C ALA A 343 -8.26 11.68 -19.75
N ARG A 344 -9.31 10.83 -19.76
CA ARG A 344 -10.43 10.95 -20.70
C ARG A 344 -11.24 12.22 -20.46
N GLU A 345 -11.48 12.63 -19.21
CA GLU A 345 -12.12 13.92 -18.91
C GLU A 345 -11.37 15.12 -19.53
N ILE A 346 -10.02 15.06 -19.54
CA ILE A 346 -9.19 16.13 -20.09
C ILE A 346 -9.13 16.07 -21.62
N LEU A 347 -9.09 14.88 -22.19
CA LEU A 347 -8.91 14.63 -23.64
C LEU A 347 -10.23 14.47 -24.41
N GLU A 348 -11.37 14.46 -23.68
CA GLU A 348 -12.75 14.39 -24.18
C GLU A 348 -13.03 13.20 -25.15
N ASP A 349 -12.52 13.27 -26.41
CA ASP A 349 -12.87 12.33 -27.49
C ASP A 349 -11.79 11.23 -27.72
N LYS A 350 -10.80 11.07 -26.82
CA LYS A 350 -9.72 10.11 -27.03
C LYS A 350 -9.85 8.90 -26.10
N GLU A 351 -9.64 7.71 -26.67
CA GLU A 351 -9.48 6.51 -25.86
C GLU A 351 -8.09 6.49 -25.21
N VAL A 352 -8.09 6.18 -23.92
CA VAL A 352 -6.88 6.15 -23.08
C VAL A 352 -6.83 4.84 -22.33
N VAL A 353 -5.65 4.22 -22.31
CA VAL A 353 -5.37 3.00 -21.56
C VAL A 353 -4.04 3.14 -20.82
N CYS A 354 -4.03 2.83 -19.52
CA CYS A 354 -2.83 2.78 -18.71
C CYS A 354 -2.37 1.34 -18.49
N VAL A 355 -1.06 1.13 -18.47
CA VAL A 355 -0.43 -0.16 -18.24
C VAL A 355 0.71 0.02 -17.24
N ALA A 356 0.74 -0.82 -16.20
CA ALA A 356 1.88 -0.88 -15.31
C ALA A 356 2.98 -1.77 -15.89
N PHE A 357 4.23 -1.30 -15.82
CA PHE A 357 5.40 -2.02 -16.31
C PHE A 357 6.58 -1.85 -15.35
N GLU A 358 7.50 -2.78 -15.35
CA GLU A 358 8.76 -2.65 -14.62
C GLU A 358 9.82 -2.02 -15.53
N ASN A 359 10.53 -1.01 -15.01
CA ASN A 359 11.70 -0.45 -15.67
C ASN A 359 12.96 -1.31 -15.42
N GLU A 360 14.12 -0.91 -15.93
CA GLU A 360 15.40 -1.62 -15.78
C GLU A 360 15.84 -1.77 -14.30
N GLN A 361 15.40 -0.86 -13.44
CA GLN A 361 15.69 -0.87 -12.01
C GLN A 361 14.68 -1.70 -11.17
N LYS A 362 13.80 -2.46 -11.84
CA LYS A 362 12.72 -3.22 -11.17
C LYS A 362 11.71 -2.35 -10.40
N LEU A 363 11.59 -1.08 -10.81
CA LEU A 363 10.58 -0.17 -10.27
C LEU A 363 9.33 -0.24 -11.15
N THR A 364 8.17 -0.35 -10.51
CA THR A 364 6.89 -0.31 -11.24
C THR A 364 6.54 1.12 -11.61
N GLU A 365 6.31 1.34 -12.90
CA GLU A 365 5.93 2.62 -13.49
C GLU A 365 4.63 2.49 -14.30
N ILE A 366 4.05 3.65 -14.67
CA ILE A 366 2.82 3.72 -15.43
C ILE A 366 3.12 4.27 -16.82
N ALA A 367 2.75 3.51 -17.85
CA ALA A 367 2.68 4.00 -19.22
C ALA A 367 1.21 4.27 -19.60
N MET A 368 0.95 5.42 -20.19
CA MET A 368 -0.35 5.80 -20.76
C MET A 368 -0.28 5.70 -22.28
N PHE A 369 -1.20 4.97 -22.85
CA PHE A 369 -1.41 4.90 -24.28
C PHE A 369 -2.65 5.71 -24.68
N ILE A 370 -2.52 6.52 -25.72
CA ILE A 370 -3.60 7.38 -26.22
C ILE A 370 -3.87 7.01 -27.69
N GLU A 371 -5.12 6.70 -28.03
CA GLU A 371 -5.53 6.45 -29.42
C GLU A 371 -5.67 7.77 -30.17
N SER A 372 -4.56 8.25 -30.72
CA SER A 372 -4.51 9.46 -31.54
C SER A 372 -3.18 9.60 -32.28
N ALA A 373 -3.09 10.58 -33.21
CA ALA A 373 -1.82 11.11 -33.66
C ALA A 373 -1.08 11.78 -32.50
N GLU A 374 0.26 11.78 -32.56
CA GLU A 374 1.10 12.40 -31.53
C GLU A 374 0.84 13.92 -31.41
N PHE A 375 0.81 14.40 -30.17
CA PHE A 375 0.66 15.81 -29.82
C PHE A 375 1.48 16.17 -28.57
N ASP A 376 1.65 17.46 -28.27
CA ASP A 376 2.34 17.91 -27.05
C ASP A 376 1.52 17.59 -25.80
N THR A 377 2.04 16.79 -24.91
CA THR A 377 1.38 16.30 -23.70
C THR A 377 1.61 17.17 -22.47
N ALA A 378 2.30 18.30 -22.57
CA ALA A 378 2.64 19.15 -21.42
C ALA A 378 1.38 19.66 -20.69
N ASP A 379 0.37 20.11 -21.43
CA ASP A 379 -0.90 20.58 -20.89
C ASP A 379 -1.70 19.42 -20.23
N LEU A 380 -1.70 18.24 -20.86
CA LEU A 380 -2.32 17.04 -20.29
C LEU A 380 -1.70 16.72 -18.92
N ILE A 381 -0.38 16.62 -18.85
CA ILE A 381 0.33 16.31 -17.58
C ILE A 381 0.07 17.38 -16.52
N ALA A 382 0.05 18.67 -16.90
CA ALA A 382 -0.24 19.75 -15.95
C ALA A 382 -1.64 19.59 -15.34
N LYS A 383 -2.65 19.37 -16.18
CA LYS A 383 -4.05 19.17 -15.74
C LYS A 383 -4.23 17.88 -14.91
N MET A 384 -3.52 16.81 -15.27
CA MET A 384 -3.54 15.56 -14.46
C MET A 384 -2.98 15.78 -13.05
N ARG A 385 -1.91 16.59 -12.92
CA ARG A 385 -1.33 16.95 -11.60
C ARG A 385 -2.27 17.79 -10.74
N GLU A 386 -3.23 18.46 -11.32
CA GLU A 386 -4.29 19.17 -10.59
C GLU A 386 -5.37 18.23 -10.04
N LYS A 387 -5.48 17.01 -10.59
CA LYS A 387 -6.50 16.03 -10.25
C LYS A 387 -5.99 14.89 -9.37
N MET A 388 -4.74 14.48 -9.54
CA MET A 388 -4.20 13.25 -8.97
C MET A 388 -2.86 13.46 -8.25
N PRO A 389 -2.55 12.64 -7.22
CA PRO A 389 -1.24 12.61 -6.60
C PRO A 389 -0.12 12.29 -7.59
N SER A 390 1.11 12.74 -7.30
CA SER A 390 2.26 12.62 -8.21
C SER A 390 2.60 11.18 -8.59
N TYR A 391 2.43 10.22 -7.69
CA TYR A 391 2.70 8.80 -7.95
C TYR A 391 1.72 8.15 -8.96
N MET A 392 0.60 8.80 -9.25
CA MET A 392 -0.37 8.36 -10.27
C MET A 392 -0.11 8.95 -11.66
N ILE A 393 0.83 9.88 -11.78
CA ILE A 393 1.14 10.53 -13.07
C ILE A 393 1.98 9.57 -13.92
N PRO A 394 1.57 9.26 -15.17
CA PRO A 394 2.33 8.38 -16.04
C PRO A 394 3.74 8.90 -16.33
N THR A 395 4.72 8.00 -16.29
CA THR A 395 6.12 8.31 -16.62
C THR A 395 6.40 8.23 -18.11
N LYS A 396 5.58 7.48 -18.87
CA LYS A 396 5.62 7.37 -20.32
C LYS A 396 4.24 7.64 -20.92
N ILE A 397 4.18 8.42 -21.99
CA ILE A 397 2.99 8.60 -22.83
C ILE A 397 3.33 8.15 -24.25
N LEU A 398 2.50 7.25 -24.79
CA LEU A 398 2.66 6.68 -26.12
C LEU A 398 1.38 6.84 -26.91
N PHE A 399 1.52 6.90 -28.22
CA PHE A 399 0.41 7.12 -29.13
C PHE A 399 0.19 5.88 -30.01
N GLU A 400 -1.06 5.51 -30.20
CA GLU A 400 -1.49 4.44 -31.08
C GLU A 400 -2.49 4.98 -32.09
N SER A 401 -2.34 4.61 -33.35
CA SER A 401 -3.34 4.98 -34.37
C SER A 401 -4.68 4.29 -34.14
N LYS A 402 -4.65 3.07 -33.57
CA LYS A 402 -5.81 2.29 -33.15
C LYS A 402 -5.38 1.20 -32.17
N PHE A 403 -6.17 1.02 -31.11
CA PHE A 403 -5.92 -0.06 -30.16
C PHE A 403 -6.29 -1.43 -30.76
N SER A 404 -5.42 -2.41 -30.54
CA SER A 404 -5.74 -3.82 -30.78
C SER A 404 -6.75 -4.33 -29.75
N LEU A 405 -7.67 -5.18 -30.19
CA LEU A 405 -8.65 -5.82 -29.30
C LEU A 405 -8.26 -7.28 -29.06
N ASN A 406 -8.50 -7.75 -27.85
CA ASN A 406 -8.38 -9.17 -27.51
C ASN A 406 -9.56 -9.97 -28.05
N ILE A 407 -9.56 -11.31 -27.85
CA ILE A 407 -10.60 -12.24 -28.33
C ILE A 407 -12.01 -11.90 -27.80
N ASN A 408 -12.12 -11.14 -26.72
CA ASN A 408 -13.36 -10.72 -26.11
C ASN A 408 -13.82 -9.32 -26.55
N GLY A 409 -13.14 -8.71 -27.55
CA GLY A 409 -13.47 -7.38 -28.05
C GLY A 409 -13.06 -6.23 -27.12
N LYS A 410 -12.24 -6.48 -26.11
CA LYS A 410 -11.67 -5.45 -25.20
C LYS A 410 -10.27 -5.07 -25.64
N ILE A 411 -9.82 -3.86 -25.30
CA ILE A 411 -8.43 -3.41 -25.60
C ILE A 411 -7.42 -4.39 -25.00
N ASP A 412 -6.48 -4.83 -25.83
CA ASP A 412 -5.46 -5.80 -25.45
C ASP A 412 -4.29 -5.12 -24.70
N ARG A 413 -4.46 -4.96 -23.38
CA ARG A 413 -3.40 -4.40 -22.52
C ARG A 413 -2.13 -5.25 -22.48
N LYS A 414 -2.22 -6.57 -22.72
CA LYS A 414 -1.04 -7.43 -22.78
C LYS A 414 -0.18 -7.09 -24.00
N ALA A 415 -0.81 -6.86 -25.16
CA ALA A 415 -0.11 -6.41 -26.36
C ALA A 415 0.53 -5.03 -26.16
N LEU A 416 -0.16 -4.09 -25.48
CA LEU A 416 0.41 -2.78 -25.16
C LEU A 416 1.62 -2.90 -24.20
N LYS A 417 1.52 -3.76 -23.18
CA LYS A 417 2.63 -4.02 -22.24
C LYS A 417 3.84 -4.63 -22.95
N ALA A 418 3.64 -5.55 -23.89
CA ALA A 418 4.73 -6.16 -24.68
C ALA A 418 5.52 -5.14 -25.52
N LYS A 419 4.86 -4.09 -26.04
CA LYS A 419 5.52 -3.00 -26.76
C LYS A 419 6.52 -2.23 -25.90
N LEU A 420 6.23 -2.04 -24.60
CA LEU A 420 7.14 -1.37 -23.67
C LEU A 420 8.43 -2.16 -23.43
N GLN A 421 8.35 -3.49 -23.49
CA GLN A 421 9.50 -4.38 -23.31
C GLN A 421 10.38 -4.48 -24.56
N SER A 422 9.83 -4.24 -25.76
CA SER A 422 10.55 -4.31 -27.03
C SER A 422 11.21 -2.98 -27.44
N SER A 423 10.95 -1.89 -26.71
CA SER A 423 11.46 -0.54 -26.99
C SER A 423 12.61 -0.12 -26.06
N ASN A 424 13.13 -1.07 -25.27
CA ASN A 424 14.30 -0.89 -24.40
C ASN A 424 15.55 -1.55 -24.98
#